data_8f61de16e93550780b6abf2f3aca4fd0
#
_entry.id   8f61de16e93550780b6abf2f3aca4fd0
#
_cell.length_a   1.000
_cell.length_b   1.000
_cell.length_c   1.000
_cell.angle_alpha   90.00
_cell.angle_beta   90.00
_cell.angle_gamma   90.00
#
_symmetry.space_group_name_H-M   'P 1'
#
loop_
_entity.id
_entity.type
_entity.pdbx_description
1 polymer ?
#
loop_
_entity_poly.entity_id
_entity_poly.type
_entity_poly.pdbx_seq_one_letter_code
_entity_poly.pdbx_strand_id
1 'polypeptide(L)' 'MTRHLISSGSTFEQEIGYSRAVVDGNWIFVSGTTGFDYTTMAISDSLPEQTEQCLKNIEAALFQAGSSLKD' A
#
# COMPACT_ATOMS: atom_id res chain seq x y z
N MET A 1 16.36 16.65 3.54
CA MET A 1 15.18 15.81 3.75
C MET A 1 14.96 14.89 2.56
N THR A 2 14.80 13.62 2.78
CA THR A 2 14.69 12.63 1.71
C THR A 2 13.23 12.22 1.54
N ARG A 3 12.73 12.29 0.33
CA ARG A 3 11.40 11.81 -0.02
C ARG A 3 11.52 10.55 -0.87
N HIS A 4 10.64 9.61 -0.64
CA HIS A 4 10.72 8.29 -1.21
C HIS A 4 9.33 7.77 -1.52
N LEU A 5 9.09 7.42 -2.74
CA LEU A 5 7.80 6.93 -3.20
C LEU A 5 7.77 5.41 -3.16
N ILE A 6 6.72 4.87 -2.58
CA ILE A 6 6.52 3.43 -2.47
C ILE A 6 5.42 3.02 -3.46
N SER A 7 5.67 2.00 -4.24
CA SER A 7 4.70 1.46 -5.20
C SER A 7 4.39 0.00 -4.90
N SER A 8 3.12 -0.37 -5.06
CA SER A 8 2.70 -1.77 -4.99
C SER A 8 2.84 -2.49 -6.32
N GLY A 9 3.27 -1.78 -7.38
CA GLY A 9 3.32 -2.31 -8.73
C GLY A 9 1.95 -2.33 -9.42
N SER A 10 0.96 -1.70 -8.82
CA SER A 10 -0.39 -1.63 -9.39
C SER A 10 -0.42 -0.75 -10.64
N THR A 11 -1.15 -1.19 -11.67
CA THR A 11 -1.37 -0.37 -12.86
C THR A 11 -2.18 0.88 -12.53
N PHE A 12 -3.00 0.84 -11.48
CA PHE A 12 -3.77 2.01 -11.02
C PHE A 12 -2.84 3.15 -10.60
N GLU A 13 -1.74 2.83 -9.93
CA GLU A 13 -0.78 3.85 -9.48
C GLU A 13 -0.13 4.54 -10.66
N GLN A 14 0.21 3.78 -11.71
CA GLN A 14 0.82 4.33 -12.92
C GLN A 14 -0.16 5.19 -13.70
N GLU A 15 -1.40 4.70 -13.87
CA GLU A 15 -2.40 5.38 -14.68
C GLU A 15 -2.92 6.67 -14.04
N ILE A 16 -3.04 6.67 -12.72
CA ILE A 16 -3.59 7.80 -11.97
C ILE A 16 -2.50 8.75 -11.49
N GLY A 17 -1.25 8.26 -11.45
CA GLY A 17 -0.10 9.08 -11.05
C GLY A 17 0.04 9.27 -9.56
N TYR A 18 -0.37 8.27 -8.76
CA TYR A 18 -0.17 8.31 -7.30
C TYR A 18 0.75 7.18 -6.85
N SER A 19 1.30 7.33 -5.65
CA SER A 19 2.14 6.31 -5.03
C SER A 19 1.37 5.62 -3.93
N ARG A 20 1.70 4.36 -3.62
CA ARG A 20 1.07 3.61 -2.53
C ARG A 20 1.40 4.24 -1.18
N ALA A 21 2.60 4.74 -1.04
CA ALA A 21 3.02 5.46 0.15
C ALA A 21 4.13 6.44 -0.21
N VAL A 22 4.33 7.44 0.65
CA VAL A 22 5.43 8.42 0.51
C VAL A 22 6.16 8.47 1.84
N VAL A 23 7.47 8.30 1.80
CA VAL A 23 8.34 8.48 2.96
C VAL A 23 8.96 9.86 2.87
N ASP A 24 8.82 10.64 3.94
CA ASP A 24 9.41 11.98 4.01
C ASP A 24 9.94 12.18 5.43
N GLY A 25 11.27 12.10 5.58
CA GLY A 25 11.92 12.16 6.89
C GLY A 25 11.48 10.99 7.76
N ASN A 26 10.88 11.28 8.91
CA ASN A 26 10.38 10.27 9.85
C ASN A 26 8.92 9.92 9.62
N TRP A 27 8.30 10.45 8.58
CA TRP A 27 6.89 10.25 8.32
C TRP A 27 6.67 9.30 7.15
N ILE A 28 5.66 8.45 7.25
CA ILE A 28 5.20 7.59 6.18
C ILE A 28 3.72 7.89 5.96
N PHE A 29 3.39 8.36 4.76
CA PHE A 29 2.02 8.69 4.39
C PHE A 29 1.52 7.61 3.44
N VAL A 30 0.56 6.79 3.90
CA VAL A 30 0.01 5.69 3.11
C VAL A 30 -1.26 6.18 2.43
N SER A 31 -1.35 5.96 1.11
CA SER A 31 -2.55 6.31 0.34
C SER A 31 -3.74 5.46 0.78
N GLY A 32 -4.95 5.91 0.46
CA GLY A 32 -6.15 5.10 0.66
C GLY A 32 -5.95 3.71 0.07
N THR A 33 -6.21 2.68 0.86
CA THR A 33 -5.90 1.30 0.49
C THR A 33 -7.13 0.43 0.69
N THR A 34 -7.44 -0.40 -0.32
CA THR A 34 -8.54 -1.35 -0.26
C THR A 34 -8.01 -2.77 -0.16
N GLY A 35 -8.92 -3.74 -0.09
CA GLY A 35 -8.57 -5.15 -0.07
C GLY A 35 -8.35 -5.76 -1.45
N PHE A 36 -7.87 -4.98 -2.40
CA PHE A 36 -7.58 -5.44 -3.75
C PHE A 36 -6.25 -6.20 -3.77
N ASP A 37 -6.25 -7.39 -4.36
CA ASP A 37 -5.01 -8.15 -4.53
C ASP A 37 -4.35 -7.70 -5.83
N TYR A 38 -3.30 -6.92 -5.72
CA TYR A 38 -2.64 -6.34 -6.89
C TYR A 38 -1.86 -7.36 -7.72
N THR A 39 -1.54 -8.51 -7.14
CA THR A 39 -0.86 -9.59 -7.89
C THR A 39 -1.79 -10.24 -8.89
N THR A 40 -3.03 -10.52 -8.49
CA THR A 40 -4.03 -11.16 -9.33
C THR A 40 -5.01 -10.18 -9.95
N MET A 41 -4.97 -8.90 -9.52
CA MET A 41 -5.89 -7.84 -9.94
C MET A 41 -7.34 -8.22 -9.63
N ALA A 42 -7.56 -8.75 -8.44
CA ALA A 42 -8.87 -9.20 -7.99
C ALA A 42 -9.17 -8.72 -6.58
N ILE A 43 -10.45 -8.62 -6.25
CA ILE A 43 -10.91 -8.29 -4.91
C ILE A 43 -11.94 -9.34 -4.48
N SER A 44 -11.82 -9.81 -3.24
CA SER A 44 -12.75 -10.80 -2.71
C SER A 44 -14.14 -10.21 -2.49
N ASP A 45 -15.18 -11.04 -2.62
CA ASP A 45 -16.55 -10.66 -2.28
C ASP A 45 -16.79 -10.70 -0.76
N SER A 46 -15.87 -11.30 0.00
CA SER A 46 -15.99 -11.45 1.46
C SER A 46 -15.40 -10.24 2.16
N LEU A 47 -16.18 -9.59 3.03
CA LEU A 47 -15.69 -8.45 3.80
C LEU A 47 -14.50 -8.80 4.71
N PRO A 48 -14.51 -9.93 5.45
CA PRO A 48 -13.33 -10.29 6.24
C PRO A 48 -12.07 -10.48 5.39
N GLU A 49 -12.20 -11.08 4.21
CA GLU A 49 -11.06 -11.28 3.31
C GLU A 49 -10.57 -9.97 2.72
N GLN A 50 -11.47 -9.06 2.37
CA GLN A 50 -11.12 -7.72 1.90
C GLN A 50 -10.34 -6.96 2.97
N THR A 51 -10.78 -7.04 4.21
CA THR A 51 -10.13 -6.36 5.34
C THR A 51 -8.72 -6.92 5.55
N GLU A 52 -8.58 -8.24 5.53
CA GLU A 52 -7.28 -8.88 5.69
C GLU A 52 -6.33 -8.48 4.57
N GLN A 53 -6.79 -8.49 3.32
CA GLN A 53 -5.96 -8.10 2.18
C GLN A 53 -5.59 -6.62 2.25
N CYS A 54 -6.49 -5.76 2.71
CA CYS A 54 -6.21 -4.34 2.90
C CYS A 54 -5.05 -4.15 3.88
N LEU A 55 -5.08 -4.84 5.01
CA LEU A 55 -4.00 -4.77 6.00
C LEU A 55 -2.70 -5.33 5.46
N LYS A 56 -2.74 -6.38 4.66
CA LYS A 56 -1.55 -6.92 4.01
C LYS A 56 -0.94 -5.92 3.03
N ASN A 57 -1.77 -5.20 2.30
CA ASN A 57 -1.32 -4.18 1.35
C ASN A 57 -0.62 -3.03 2.09
N ILE A 58 -1.19 -2.58 3.21
CA ILE A 58 -0.58 -1.54 4.04
C ILE A 58 0.73 -2.05 4.64
N GLU A 59 0.74 -3.27 5.17
CA GLU A 59 1.94 -3.88 5.75
C GLU A 59 3.05 -3.97 4.72
N ALA A 60 2.75 -4.37 3.50
CA ALA A 60 3.73 -4.46 2.43
C ALA A 60 4.35 -3.09 2.11
N ALA A 61 3.52 -2.04 2.10
CA ALA A 61 4.00 -0.68 1.87
C ALA A 61 4.90 -0.21 3.01
N LEU A 62 4.51 -0.48 4.26
CA LEU A 62 5.32 -0.14 5.42
C LEU A 62 6.65 -0.90 5.42
N PHE A 63 6.63 -2.16 5.04
CA PHE A 63 7.84 -2.97 4.96
C PHE A 63 8.82 -2.41 3.94
N GLN A 64 8.35 -2.00 2.77
CA GLN A 64 9.20 -1.35 1.76
C GLN A 64 9.79 -0.05 2.27
N ALA A 65 9.07 0.64 3.15
CA ALA A 65 9.53 1.88 3.77
C ALA A 65 10.45 1.63 4.98
N GLY A 66 10.73 0.38 5.32
CA GLY A 66 11.57 0.03 6.46
C GLY A 66 10.85 0.05 7.80
N SER A 67 9.52 -0.07 7.79
CA SER A 67 8.73 -0.05 9.01
C SER A 67 7.80 -1.27 9.07
N SER A 68 6.82 -1.26 9.97
CA SER A 68 5.86 -2.33 10.13
C SER A 68 4.61 -1.82 10.83
N LEU A 69 3.57 -2.66 10.89
CA LEU A 69 2.35 -2.33 11.64
C LEU A 69 2.57 -2.23 13.15
N LYS A 70 3.69 -2.76 13.64
CA LYS A 70 4.01 -2.71 15.07
C LYS A 70 4.64 -1.40 15.50
N ASP A 71 5.18 -0.68 14.54
CA ASP A 71 5.85 0.60 14.80
C ASP A 71 4.82 1.76 14.78
#